data_d2e9ebbe21d0ddcf1935c6858e0b691a
#
_entry.id   d2e9ebbe21d0ddcf1935c6858e0b691a
#
_cell.length_a   1.000
_cell.length_b   1.000
_cell.length_c   1.000
_cell.angle_alpha   90.00
_cell.angle_beta   90.00
_cell.angle_gamma   90.00
#
_symmetry.space_group_name_H-M   'P 1'
#
loop_
_entity.id
_entity.type
_entity.pdbx_description
1 polymer ?
#
loop_
_entity_poly.entity_id
_entity_poly.type
_entity_poly.pdbx_seq_one_letter_code
_entity_poly.pdbx_strand_id
1 'polypeptide(L)'
;MGMDLKEAYGEVSRRLDRLDFGMLLPGLHRYPFALHTEAEVCLGDRNFPNEGRFLANTAMEFEGRQMAVWRLSATQQNYDTLAASLVHEMCHAFQVETKTQFPDLIFGAFYPRNLSNYTAKYVENLLLAGLLYDFDPVKWDDLLSLRARRLMSMPEAVRYEQLTEGIEGQAKYVELKALAKLSPGQHSSALSGLAASLKDQRTVFDARRSCYDSGAAFLTIAEANGRLLPAPASELGTADAEPLAGGPDLSAEFQKYFATIDALVAGALGRADKVEVTGRKLLGFDPYNVRSSGNRLYHPNFIMCGDSEPQVIMGTFVTVMKEQTRELESVYKVRP
;
A
#
# COMPACT_ATOMS: atom_id res chain seq x y z
N MET A 1 3.12 9.63 -31.25
CA MET A 1 4.46 9.06 -31.09
C MET A 1 4.40 8.13 -29.88
N GLY A 2 4.70 6.86 -30.06
CA GLY A 2 4.81 5.92 -28.93
C GLY A 2 5.99 6.37 -28.07
N MET A 3 5.86 6.23 -26.76
CA MET A 3 6.95 6.52 -25.81
C MET A 3 8.05 5.49 -26.03
N ASP A 4 9.29 5.94 -26.25
CA ASP A 4 10.46 5.06 -26.39
C ASP A 4 10.86 4.57 -24.99
N LEU A 5 10.67 3.27 -24.73
CA LEU A 5 11.03 2.63 -23.46
C LEU A 5 12.52 2.79 -23.16
N LYS A 6 13.37 2.75 -24.16
CA LYS A 6 14.82 2.85 -24.00
C LYS A 6 15.24 4.27 -23.61
N GLU A 7 14.62 5.28 -24.22
CA GLU A 7 14.81 6.68 -23.84
C GLU A 7 14.36 6.89 -22.39
N ALA A 8 13.14 6.45 -22.04
CA ALA A 8 12.62 6.56 -20.69
C ALA A 8 13.51 5.85 -19.67
N TYR A 9 14.01 4.65 -20.00
CA TYR A 9 14.95 3.91 -19.16
C TYR A 9 16.24 4.71 -18.91
N GLY A 10 16.82 5.29 -19.95
CA GLY A 10 18.01 6.12 -19.85
C GLY A 10 17.80 7.38 -19.01
N GLU A 11 16.63 8.05 -19.16
CA GLU A 11 16.27 9.24 -18.37
C GLU A 11 16.12 8.91 -16.87
N VAL A 12 15.46 7.79 -16.56
CA VAL A 12 15.30 7.30 -15.20
C VAL A 12 16.64 6.87 -14.60
N SER A 13 17.45 6.12 -15.35
CA SER A 13 18.76 5.64 -14.89
C SER A 13 19.66 6.81 -14.46
N ARG A 14 19.73 7.87 -15.26
CA ARG A 14 20.52 9.09 -14.94
C ARG A 14 20.05 9.79 -13.66
N ARG A 15 18.75 9.71 -13.34
CA ARG A 15 18.21 10.26 -12.09
C ARG A 15 18.57 9.39 -10.90
N LEU A 16 18.44 8.08 -11.04
CA LEU A 16 18.81 7.15 -9.99
C LEU A 16 20.33 7.20 -9.68
N ASP A 17 21.18 7.50 -10.68
CA ASP A 17 22.65 7.70 -10.49
C ASP A 17 22.98 8.89 -9.59
N ARG A 18 22.05 9.84 -9.41
CA ARG A 18 22.22 11.02 -8.55
C ARG A 18 21.85 10.76 -7.09
N LEU A 19 21.30 9.59 -6.77
CA LEU A 19 20.81 9.25 -5.44
C LEU A 19 21.85 8.43 -4.66
N ASP A 20 22.07 8.80 -3.41
CA ASP A 20 22.72 7.96 -2.43
C ASP A 20 21.64 7.14 -1.70
N PHE A 21 21.47 5.90 -2.07
CA PHE A 21 20.44 5.02 -1.54
C PHE A 21 20.62 4.76 -0.03
N GLY A 22 21.86 4.66 0.45
CA GLY A 22 22.15 4.48 1.88
C GLY A 22 21.70 5.67 2.74
N MET A 23 21.68 6.88 2.15
CA MET A 23 21.14 8.08 2.81
C MET A 23 19.62 8.19 2.72
N LEU A 24 18.99 7.48 1.79
CA LEU A 24 17.52 7.39 1.74
C LEU A 24 17.00 6.47 2.84
N LEU A 25 17.62 5.31 2.98
CA LEU A 25 17.33 4.35 4.05
C LEU A 25 18.60 3.52 4.36
N PRO A 26 19.02 3.39 5.62
CA PRO A 26 20.18 2.58 5.97
C PRO A 26 20.09 1.15 5.44
N GLY A 27 21.12 0.72 4.71
CA GLY A 27 21.20 -0.59 4.08
C GLY A 27 20.53 -0.70 2.70
N LEU A 28 19.69 0.24 2.31
CA LEU A 28 19.13 0.27 0.97
C LEU A 28 20.23 0.50 -0.07
N HIS A 29 20.19 -0.24 -1.16
CA HIS A 29 21.06 -0.06 -2.32
C HIS A 29 20.23 0.02 -3.60
N ARG A 30 20.85 0.43 -4.70
CA ARG A 30 20.17 0.47 -5.98
C ARG A 30 19.91 -0.94 -6.50
N TYR A 31 18.65 -1.30 -6.66
CA TYR A 31 18.22 -2.53 -7.32
C TYR A 31 18.16 -2.35 -8.84
N PRO A 32 18.28 -3.43 -9.63
CA PRO A 32 17.90 -3.41 -11.04
C PRO A 32 16.45 -2.96 -11.19
N PHE A 33 16.14 -2.36 -12.35
CA PHE A 33 14.77 -2.02 -12.67
C PHE A 33 14.42 -2.31 -14.12
N ALA A 34 13.15 -2.51 -14.41
CA ALA A 34 12.63 -2.59 -15.77
C ALA A 34 11.45 -1.63 -15.96
N LEU A 35 11.37 -1.07 -17.14
CA LEU A 35 10.19 -0.37 -17.62
C LEU A 35 9.46 -1.25 -18.62
N HIS A 36 8.13 -1.30 -18.54
CA HIS A 36 7.37 -2.15 -19.44
C HIS A 36 6.08 -1.50 -19.94
N THR A 37 5.58 -2.01 -21.04
CA THR A 37 4.22 -1.81 -21.57
C THR A 37 3.50 -3.16 -21.59
N GLU A 38 2.32 -3.23 -22.18
CA GLU A 38 1.65 -4.51 -22.44
C GLU A 38 2.44 -5.40 -23.42
N ALA A 39 3.16 -4.77 -24.34
CA ALA A 39 3.82 -5.47 -25.45
C ALA A 39 5.31 -5.76 -25.20
N GLU A 40 6.00 -4.89 -24.49
CA GLU A 40 7.47 -4.88 -24.46
C GLU A 40 8.01 -4.53 -23.07
N VAL A 41 9.19 -5.04 -22.76
CA VAL A 41 9.97 -4.77 -21.54
C VAL A 41 11.35 -4.24 -21.94
N CYS A 42 11.79 -3.16 -21.28
CA CYS A 42 13.14 -2.61 -21.33
C CYS A 42 13.86 -2.85 -20.00
N LEU A 43 14.94 -3.60 -20.04
CA LEU A 43 15.79 -3.91 -18.90
C LEU A 43 17.26 -3.64 -19.26
N GLY A 44 17.77 -2.47 -18.88
CA GLY A 44 19.12 -2.04 -19.26
C GLY A 44 19.25 -1.79 -20.77
N ASP A 45 20.13 -2.55 -21.39
CA ASP A 45 20.38 -2.53 -22.84
C ASP A 45 19.51 -3.52 -23.62
N ARG A 46 18.73 -4.37 -22.92
CA ARG A 46 17.88 -5.42 -23.52
C ARG A 46 16.43 -4.94 -23.63
N ASN A 47 15.86 -5.13 -24.82
CA ASN A 47 14.42 -5.05 -25.04
C ASN A 47 13.93 -6.44 -25.44
N PHE A 48 12.77 -6.86 -24.89
CA PHE A 48 12.16 -8.14 -25.22
C PHE A 48 10.63 -8.09 -25.09
N PRO A 49 9.89 -9.00 -25.75
CA PRO A 49 8.43 -9.04 -25.64
C PRO A 49 7.97 -9.27 -24.19
N ASN A 50 6.92 -8.55 -23.77
CA ASN A 50 6.25 -8.82 -22.49
C ASN A 50 5.28 -9.98 -22.66
N GLU A 51 5.73 -11.18 -22.36
CA GLU A 51 4.92 -12.41 -22.42
C GLU A 51 3.95 -12.56 -21.24
N GLY A 52 3.46 -11.45 -20.69
CA GLY A 52 2.56 -11.46 -19.54
C GLY A 52 3.25 -11.70 -18.19
N ARG A 53 4.55 -11.52 -18.11
CA ARG A 53 5.31 -11.64 -16.86
C ARG A 53 5.33 -10.34 -16.07
N PHE A 54 5.32 -9.20 -16.76
CA PHE A 54 5.36 -7.86 -16.17
C PHE A 54 3.95 -7.26 -16.25
N LEU A 55 3.22 -7.30 -15.14
CA LEU A 55 1.79 -6.98 -15.12
C LEU A 55 1.47 -5.68 -14.36
N ALA A 56 2.30 -5.30 -13.39
CA ALA A 56 2.02 -4.20 -12.46
C ALA A 56 3.28 -3.42 -12.12
N ASN A 57 3.12 -2.33 -11.39
CA ASN A 57 4.20 -1.64 -10.69
C ASN A 57 4.45 -2.42 -9.40
N THR A 58 5.65 -2.97 -9.23
CA THR A 58 5.96 -3.81 -8.07
C THR A 58 7.45 -4.15 -8.00
N ALA A 59 7.88 -4.67 -6.85
CA ALA A 59 9.10 -5.46 -6.77
C ALA A 59 8.82 -6.92 -7.16
N MET A 60 9.72 -7.52 -7.89
CA MET A 60 9.64 -8.94 -8.27
C MET A 60 11.01 -9.57 -8.42
N GLU A 61 11.03 -10.90 -8.34
CA GLU A 61 12.20 -11.66 -8.73
C GLU A 61 12.19 -11.95 -10.25
N PHE A 62 13.28 -11.63 -10.91
CA PHE A 62 13.49 -11.95 -12.31
C PHE A 62 14.94 -12.35 -12.55
N GLU A 63 15.16 -13.48 -13.23
CA GLU A 63 16.50 -14.07 -13.46
C GLU A 63 17.32 -14.23 -12.17
N GLY A 64 16.67 -14.63 -11.05
CA GLY A 64 17.30 -14.86 -9.77
C GLY A 64 17.70 -13.60 -8.98
N ARG A 65 17.19 -12.43 -9.35
CA ARG A 65 17.46 -11.16 -8.67
C ARG A 65 16.18 -10.40 -8.35
N GLN A 66 16.12 -9.79 -7.19
CA GLN A 66 15.07 -8.84 -6.87
C GLN A 66 15.25 -7.57 -7.71
N MET A 67 14.15 -7.05 -8.25
CA MET A 67 14.15 -5.84 -9.06
C MET A 67 12.85 -5.04 -8.93
N ALA A 68 12.92 -3.75 -9.23
CA ALA A 68 11.76 -2.89 -9.35
C ALA A 68 11.22 -2.93 -10.79
N VAL A 69 9.91 -2.98 -10.98
CA VAL A 69 9.30 -2.91 -12.30
C VAL A 69 8.21 -1.85 -12.34
N TRP A 70 8.11 -1.16 -13.48
CA TRP A 70 7.15 -0.09 -13.64
C TRP A 70 6.52 -0.11 -15.04
N ARG A 71 5.18 -0.08 -15.07
CA ARG A 71 4.44 0.02 -16.32
C ARG A 71 4.36 1.48 -16.76
N LEU A 72 4.91 1.78 -17.93
CA LEU A 72 4.80 3.10 -18.52
C LEU A 72 3.40 3.31 -19.12
N SER A 73 2.80 4.43 -18.82
CA SER A 73 1.59 4.92 -19.47
C SER A 73 1.95 6.00 -20.50
N ALA A 74 1.10 6.17 -21.52
CA ALA A 74 1.28 7.22 -22.54
C ALA A 74 1.25 8.66 -21.95
N THR A 75 0.78 8.81 -20.70
CA THR A 75 0.70 10.09 -19.99
C THR A 75 1.87 10.33 -19.02
N GLN A 76 2.84 9.42 -18.95
CA GLN A 76 4.01 9.58 -18.07
C GLN A 76 4.91 10.69 -18.61
N GLN A 77 4.88 11.86 -17.98
CA GLN A 77 5.61 13.04 -18.45
C GLN A 77 6.76 13.48 -17.52
N ASN A 78 6.80 12.96 -16.28
CA ASN A 78 7.78 13.39 -15.29
C ASN A 78 8.68 12.24 -14.85
N TYR A 79 9.91 12.27 -15.34
CA TYR A 79 10.91 11.24 -15.01
C TYR A 79 11.47 11.34 -13.59
N ASP A 80 11.39 12.50 -12.93
CA ASP A 80 11.82 12.64 -11.53
C ASP A 80 10.85 11.90 -10.61
N THR A 81 9.53 12.08 -10.85
CA THR A 81 8.49 11.33 -10.14
C THR A 81 8.60 9.83 -10.43
N LEU A 82 8.81 9.45 -11.71
CA LEU A 82 8.98 8.05 -12.09
C LEU A 82 10.19 7.40 -11.40
N ALA A 83 11.31 8.10 -11.35
CA ALA A 83 12.50 7.61 -10.65
C ALA A 83 12.25 7.45 -9.14
N ALA A 84 11.55 8.40 -8.50
CA ALA A 84 11.17 8.29 -7.10
C ALA A 84 10.20 7.12 -6.84
N SER A 85 9.24 6.89 -7.73
CA SER A 85 8.33 5.73 -7.65
C SER A 85 9.07 4.40 -7.85
N LEU A 86 10.10 4.35 -8.69
CA LEU A 86 10.96 3.17 -8.79
C LEU A 86 11.79 2.95 -7.52
N VAL A 87 12.21 4.01 -6.84
CA VAL A 87 12.87 3.89 -5.52
C VAL A 87 11.90 3.30 -4.48
N HIS A 88 10.60 3.63 -4.54
CA HIS A 88 9.56 2.97 -3.76
C HIS A 88 9.56 1.45 -3.98
N GLU A 89 9.54 1.01 -5.24
CA GLU A 89 9.56 -0.42 -5.57
C GLU A 89 10.92 -1.08 -5.22
N MET A 90 12.03 -0.34 -5.30
CA MET A 90 13.33 -0.83 -4.83
C MET A 90 13.35 -1.00 -3.30
N CYS A 91 12.61 -0.17 -2.56
CA CYS A 91 12.41 -0.37 -1.13
C CYS A 91 11.67 -1.69 -0.84
N HIS A 92 10.65 -2.05 -1.63
CA HIS A 92 10.01 -3.36 -1.52
C HIS A 92 10.96 -4.53 -1.86
N ALA A 93 11.81 -4.39 -2.88
CA ALA A 93 12.84 -5.38 -3.17
C ALA A 93 13.78 -5.59 -1.98
N PHE A 94 14.21 -4.49 -1.34
CA PHE A 94 15.01 -4.52 -0.11
C PHE A 94 14.28 -5.19 1.06
N GLN A 95 13.00 -4.90 1.26
CA GLN A 95 12.17 -5.51 2.31
C GLN A 95 12.02 -7.03 2.12
N VAL A 96 11.90 -7.49 0.87
CA VAL A 96 11.88 -8.94 0.55
C VAL A 96 13.24 -9.57 0.87
N GLU A 97 14.34 -8.96 0.43
CA GLU A 97 15.69 -9.45 0.65
C GLU A 97 16.04 -9.53 2.15
N THR A 98 15.64 -8.53 2.93
CA THR A 98 15.85 -8.47 4.38
C THR A 98 14.83 -9.27 5.18
N LYS A 99 13.90 -9.97 4.51
CA LYS A 99 12.85 -10.80 5.11
C LYS A 99 11.99 -10.01 6.11
N THR A 100 11.69 -8.75 5.78
CA THR A 100 10.77 -7.93 6.56
C THR A 100 9.39 -8.59 6.60
N GLN A 101 8.74 -8.55 7.75
CA GLN A 101 7.41 -9.13 7.91
C GLN A 101 6.35 -8.32 7.15
N PHE A 102 5.66 -8.97 6.23
CA PHE A 102 4.53 -8.38 5.49
C PHE A 102 3.21 -8.56 6.24
N PRO A 103 2.26 -7.62 6.09
CA PRO A 103 0.92 -7.75 6.67
C PRO A 103 0.14 -8.88 6.01
N ASP A 104 -0.78 -9.50 6.78
CA ASP A 104 -1.66 -10.55 6.24
C ASP A 104 -2.67 -9.95 5.24
N LEU A 105 -2.63 -10.41 3.99
CA LEU A 105 -3.50 -9.93 2.93
C LEU A 105 -4.98 -10.25 3.18
N ILE A 106 -5.27 -11.42 3.77
CA ILE A 106 -6.65 -11.82 4.06
C ILE A 106 -7.22 -10.96 5.19
N PHE A 107 -6.45 -10.75 6.26
CA PHE A 107 -6.87 -9.82 7.32
C PHE A 107 -7.13 -8.42 6.75
N GLY A 108 -6.24 -7.93 5.88
CA GLY A 108 -6.41 -6.62 5.22
C GLY A 108 -7.66 -6.53 4.37
N ALA A 109 -7.98 -7.58 3.61
CA ALA A 109 -9.20 -7.65 2.81
C ALA A 109 -10.48 -7.65 3.66
N PHE A 110 -10.44 -8.29 4.83
CA PHE A 110 -11.53 -8.35 5.81
C PHE A 110 -11.30 -7.40 7.00
N TYR A 111 -10.55 -6.31 6.81
CA TYR A 111 -10.27 -5.36 7.88
C TYR A 111 -11.58 -4.96 8.61
N PRO A 112 -11.59 -4.95 9.96
CA PRO A 112 -12.80 -4.79 10.74
C PRO A 112 -13.54 -3.47 10.46
N ARG A 113 -14.83 -3.55 10.16
CA ARG A 113 -15.71 -2.39 9.97
C ARG A 113 -16.13 -1.83 11.34
N ASN A 114 -15.20 -1.19 12.04
CA ASN A 114 -15.41 -0.62 13.37
C ASN A 114 -15.30 0.91 13.32
N LEU A 115 -16.43 1.60 13.47
CA LEU A 115 -16.51 3.07 13.39
C LEU A 115 -15.59 3.75 14.40
N SER A 116 -15.53 3.27 15.65
CA SER A 116 -14.69 3.88 16.70
C SER A 116 -13.20 3.79 16.33
N ASN A 117 -12.74 2.66 15.75
CA ASN A 117 -11.37 2.53 15.29
C ASN A 117 -11.06 3.46 14.10
N TYR A 118 -11.98 3.58 13.14
CA TYR A 118 -11.81 4.51 12.00
C TYR A 118 -11.81 5.98 12.47
N THR A 119 -12.67 6.33 13.43
CA THR A 119 -12.67 7.67 14.00
C THR A 119 -11.35 7.98 14.70
N ALA A 120 -10.83 7.06 15.51
CA ALA A 120 -9.56 7.22 16.19
C ALA A 120 -8.37 7.28 15.20
N LYS A 121 -8.39 6.46 14.14
CA LYS A 121 -7.39 6.53 13.05
C LYS A 121 -7.46 7.86 12.31
N TYR A 122 -8.63 8.40 12.11
CA TYR A 122 -8.78 9.72 11.49
C TYR A 122 -8.22 10.85 12.38
N VAL A 123 -8.45 10.80 13.70
CA VAL A 123 -7.81 11.74 14.64
C VAL A 123 -6.28 11.64 14.58
N GLU A 124 -5.75 10.43 14.52
CA GLU A 124 -4.32 10.19 14.31
C GLU A 124 -3.81 10.83 13.01
N ASN A 125 -4.55 10.65 11.91
CA ASN A 125 -4.21 11.24 10.62
C ASN A 125 -4.23 12.79 10.66
N LEU A 126 -5.18 13.40 11.39
CA LEU A 126 -5.23 14.86 11.59
C LEU A 126 -4.03 15.38 12.39
N LEU A 127 -3.60 14.66 13.44
CA LEU A 127 -2.39 14.99 14.19
C LEU A 127 -1.14 14.92 13.28
N LEU A 128 -0.99 13.85 12.53
CA LEU A 128 0.10 13.69 11.56
C LEU A 128 0.11 14.82 10.53
N ALA A 129 -1.04 15.15 9.95
CA ALA A 129 -1.15 16.23 8.97
C ALA A 129 -0.77 17.62 9.52
N GLY A 130 -1.02 17.86 10.80
CA GLY A 130 -0.60 19.09 11.49
C GLY A 130 0.90 19.10 11.77
N LEU A 131 1.43 18.00 12.31
CA LEU A 131 2.83 17.84 12.70
C LEU A 131 3.80 17.84 11.50
N LEU A 132 3.34 17.55 10.29
CA LEU A 132 4.16 17.66 9.07
C LEU A 132 4.63 19.09 8.78
N TYR A 133 3.89 20.11 9.22
CA TYR A 133 4.20 21.51 8.96
C TYR A 133 4.65 22.28 10.19
N ASP A 134 4.12 21.90 11.36
CA ASP A 134 4.38 22.59 12.61
C ASP A 134 4.52 21.54 13.71
N PHE A 135 5.77 21.20 14.03
CA PHE A 135 6.05 20.17 15.02
C PHE A 135 5.80 20.69 16.44
N ASP A 136 4.91 20.02 17.14
CA ASP A 136 4.56 20.26 18.53
C ASP A 136 4.84 18.97 19.34
N PRO A 137 5.78 18.99 20.32
CA PRO A 137 6.08 17.82 21.13
C PRO A 137 4.87 17.28 21.90
N VAL A 138 3.94 18.14 22.35
CA VAL A 138 2.74 17.71 23.07
C VAL A 138 1.82 16.93 22.15
N LYS A 139 1.57 17.46 20.94
CA LYS A 139 0.77 16.74 19.93
C LYS A 139 1.44 15.45 19.45
N TRP A 140 2.77 15.40 19.45
CA TRP A 140 3.49 14.16 19.16
C TRP A 140 3.24 13.11 20.25
N ASP A 141 3.30 13.49 21.53
CA ASP A 141 3.01 12.59 22.64
C ASP A 141 1.53 12.17 22.68
N ASP A 142 0.60 13.08 22.32
CA ASP A 142 -0.83 12.75 22.12
C ASP A 142 -1.02 11.71 21.02
N LEU A 143 -0.31 11.84 19.89
CA LEU A 143 -0.31 10.87 18.79
C LEU A 143 0.14 9.48 19.26
N LEU A 144 1.27 9.41 19.98
CA LEU A 144 1.79 8.14 20.51
C LEU A 144 0.83 7.51 21.52
N SER A 145 0.26 8.32 22.40
CA SER A 145 -0.73 7.89 23.40
C SER A 145 -2.01 7.36 22.72
N LEU A 146 -2.47 8.02 21.66
CA LEU A 146 -3.60 7.55 20.87
C LEU A 146 -3.32 6.21 20.19
N ARG A 147 -2.13 6.04 19.58
CA ARG A 147 -1.69 4.77 19.00
C ARG A 147 -1.66 3.64 20.02
N ALA A 148 -1.14 3.90 21.21
CA ALA A 148 -1.12 2.92 22.30
C ALA A 148 -2.53 2.50 22.73
N ARG A 149 -3.45 3.44 22.93
CA ARG A 149 -4.86 3.16 23.28
C ARG A 149 -5.56 2.37 22.17
N ARG A 150 -5.37 2.72 20.90
CA ARG A 150 -5.91 1.96 19.76
C ARG A 150 -5.39 0.52 19.75
N LEU A 151 -4.09 0.32 19.99
CA LEU A 151 -3.48 -1.01 20.05
C LEU A 151 -4.09 -1.88 21.17
N MET A 152 -4.38 -1.31 22.34
CA MET A 152 -5.05 -2.03 23.42
C MET A 152 -6.51 -2.38 23.09
N SER A 153 -7.23 -1.47 22.43
CA SER A 153 -8.64 -1.66 22.11
C SER A 153 -8.88 -2.59 20.91
N MET A 154 -7.99 -2.55 19.91
CA MET A 154 -8.12 -3.25 18.63
C MET A 154 -6.77 -3.83 18.18
N PRO A 155 -6.17 -4.76 18.95
CA PRO A 155 -4.77 -5.17 18.76
C PRO A 155 -4.48 -5.72 17.36
N GLU A 156 -5.34 -6.54 16.78
CA GLU A 156 -5.11 -7.13 15.46
C GLU A 156 -5.18 -6.09 14.34
N ALA A 157 -6.16 -5.19 14.41
CA ALA A 157 -6.34 -4.13 13.42
C ALA A 157 -5.13 -3.16 13.45
N VAL A 158 -4.71 -2.73 14.63
CA VAL A 158 -3.58 -1.79 14.77
C VAL A 158 -2.25 -2.45 14.41
N ARG A 159 -2.04 -3.73 14.74
CA ARG A 159 -0.85 -4.47 14.29
C ARG A 159 -0.79 -4.61 12.77
N TYR A 160 -1.93 -4.89 12.13
CA TYR A 160 -2.00 -4.89 10.66
C TYR A 160 -1.63 -3.52 10.09
N GLU A 161 -2.16 -2.44 10.66
CA GLU A 161 -1.81 -1.07 10.23
C GLU A 161 -0.32 -0.80 10.41
N GLN A 162 0.27 -1.13 11.56
CA GLN A 162 1.69 -0.93 11.85
C GLN A 162 2.60 -1.70 10.88
N LEU A 163 2.25 -2.95 10.56
CA LEU A 163 2.96 -3.73 9.55
C LEU A 163 2.82 -3.09 8.16
N THR A 164 1.62 -2.61 7.82
CA THR A 164 1.39 -1.93 6.54
C THR A 164 2.13 -0.60 6.46
N GLU A 165 2.16 0.19 7.53
CA GLU A 165 2.97 1.41 7.63
C GLU A 165 4.47 1.10 7.50
N GLY A 166 4.94 0.00 8.11
CA GLY A 166 6.32 -0.46 8.01
C GLY A 166 6.73 -0.92 6.61
N ILE A 167 5.80 -1.42 5.80
CA ILE A 167 6.06 -1.82 4.41
C ILE A 167 5.81 -0.66 3.46
N GLU A 168 4.57 -0.20 3.37
CA GLU A 168 4.13 0.77 2.37
C GLU A 168 4.48 2.21 2.76
N GLY A 169 4.29 2.54 4.03
CA GLY A 169 4.64 3.87 4.54
C GLY A 169 6.14 4.13 4.49
N GLN A 170 6.98 3.12 4.79
CA GLN A 170 8.43 3.23 4.64
C GLN A 170 8.82 3.41 3.18
N ALA A 171 8.25 2.64 2.25
CA ALA A 171 8.53 2.77 0.83
C ALA A 171 8.10 4.16 0.30
N LYS A 172 6.94 4.67 0.74
CA LYS A 172 6.48 6.02 0.41
C LYS A 172 7.37 7.11 1.02
N TYR A 173 7.86 6.93 2.24
CA TYR A 173 8.83 7.84 2.87
C TYR A 173 10.14 7.90 2.08
N VAL A 174 10.67 6.76 1.64
CA VAL A 174 11.90 6.69 0.82
C VAL A 174 11.69 7.34 -0.55
N GLU A 175 10.51 7.15 -1.16
CA GLU A 175 10.08 7.84 -2.39
C GLU A 175 10.11 9.36 -2.21
N LEU A 176 9.55 9.89 -1.11
CA LEU A 176 9.56 11.32 -0.80
C LEU A 176 10.98 11.85 -0.61
N LYS A 177 11.86 11.13 0.06
CA LYS A 177 13.28 11.50 0.20
C LYS A 177 14.00 11.52 -1.14
N ALA A 178 13.76 10.55 -2.00
CA ALA A 178 14.31 10.52 -3.36
C ALA A 178 13.80 11.73 -4.16
N LEU A 179 12.51 12.02 -4.10
CA LEU A 179 11.89 13.15 -4.78
C LEU A 179 12.44 14.49 -4.29
N ALA A 180 12.72 14.65 -2.98
CA ALA A 180 13.35 15.85 -2.43
C ALA A 180 14.73 16.12 -3.04
N LYS A 181 15.48 15.06 -3.38
CA LYS A 181 16.79 15.16 -4.04
C LYS A 181 16.69 15.42 -5.55
N LEU A 182 15.69 14.84 -6.19
CA LEU A 182 15.52 14.93 -7.65
C LEU A 182 14.80 16.22 -8.07
N SER A 183 13.74 16.58 -7.36
CA SER A 183 12.86 17.70 -7.70
C SER A 183 12.19 18.31 -6.45
N PRO A 184 12.79 19.33 -5.81
CA PRO A 184 12.24 19.96 -4.60
C PRO A 184 10.80 20.49 -4.76
N GLY A 185 10.45 21.00 -5.94
CA GLY A 185 9.10 21.48 -6.22
C GLY A 185 8.06 20.35 -6.23
N GLN A 186 8.40 19.21 -6.85
CA GLN A 186 7.55 18.01 -6.84
C GLN A 186 7.45 17.42 -5.43
N HIS A 187 8.53 17.43 -4.66
CA HIS A 187 8.51 17.00 -3.27
C HIS A 187 7.55 17.86 -2.43
N SER A 188 7.59 19.18 -2.54
CA SER A 188 6.65 20.06 -1.83
C SER A 188 5.20 19.79 -2.21
N SER A 189 4.93 19.54 -3.49
CA SER A 189 3.60 19.15 -3.97
C SER A 189 3.17 17.79 -3.40
N ALA A 190 4.07 16.82 -3.36
CA ALA A 190 3.81 15.49 -2.80
C ALA A 190 3.51 15.54 -1.29
N LEU A 191 4.25 16.34 -0.51
CA LEU A 191 3.95 16.57 0.91
C LEU A 191 2.59 17.25 1.13
N SER A 192 2.24 18.22 0.28
CA SER A 192 0.93 18.86 0.34
C SER A 192 -0.20 17.87 0.02
N GLY A 193 0.01 16.99 -0.97
CA GLY A 193 -0.90 15.91 -1.30
C GLY A 193 -1.06 14.90 -0.17
N LEU A 194 0.05 14.52 0.48
CA LEU A 194 0.07 13.64 1.65
C LEU A 194 -0.77 14.22 2.80
N ALA A 195 -0.55 15.49 3.15
CA ALA A 195 -1.31 16.15 4.19
C ALA A 195 -2.81 16.30 3.83
N ALA A 196 -3.12 16.56 2.57
CA ALA A 196 -4.51 16.63 2.10
C ALA A 196 -5.20 15.26 2.20
N SER A 197 -4.52 14.18 1.81
CA SER A 197 -5.01 12.81 1.92
C SER A 197 -5.29 12.41 3.38
N LEU A 198 -4.39 12.74 4.31
CA LEU A 198 -4.58 12.49 5.75
C LEU A 198 -5.80 13.24 6.33
N LYS A 199 -6.16 14.40 5.77
CA LYS A 199 -7.34 15.19 6.18
C LYS A 199 -8.64 14.74 5.50
N ASP A 200 -8.58 13.95 4.43
CA ASP A 200 -9.79 13.45 3.78
C ASP A 200 -10.39 12.27 4.58
N GLN A 201 -11.58 12.46 5.12
CA GLN A 201 -12.30 11.45 5.89
C GLN A 201 -12.49 10.12 5.14
N ARG A 202 -12.60 10.17 3.81
CA ARG A 202 -12.83 8.97 2.99
C ARG A 202 -11.61 8.07 2.91
N THR A 203 -10.41 8.63 2.99
CA THR A 203 -9.15 7.88 2.91
C THR A 203 -9.01 6.89 4.07
N VAL A 204 -9.51 7.24 5.27
CA VAL A 204 -9.38 6.39 6.45
C VAL A 204 -10.11 5.05 6.32
N PHE A 205 -11.19 4.97 5.53
CA PHE A 205 -11.98 3.74 5.36
C PHE A 205 -11.30 2.69 4.47
N ASP A 206 -10.31 3.10 3.67
CA ASP A 206 -9.39 2.17 3.01
C ASP A 206 -8.14 2.04 3.90
N ALA A 207 -8.19 1.11 4.87
CA ALA A 207 -7.17 0.96 5.89
C ALA A 207 -5.76 0.80 5.31
N ARG A 208 -5.60 0.03 4.21
CA ARG A 208 -4.31 -0.17 3.55
C ARG A 208 -3.78 1.14 2.96
N ARG A 209 -4.59 1.86 2.17
CA ARG A 209 -4.18 3.14 1.57
C ARG A 209 -3.87 4.20 2.61
N SER A 210 -4.68 4.27 3.68
CA SER A 210 -4.41 5.19 4.79
C SER A 210 -3.03 4.97 5.41
N CYS A 211 -2.56 3.71 5.48
CA CYS A 211 -1.26 3.37 6.06
C CYS A 211 -0.05 3.83 5.21
N TYR A 212 -0.20 3.99 3.88
CA TYR A 212 0.84 4.63 3.06
C TYR A 212 1.15 6.03 3.55
N ASP A 213 0.10 6.81 3.72
CA ASP A 213 0.22 8.22 4.05
C ASP A 213 0.57 8.43 5.52
N SER A 214 -0.07 7.69 6.43
CA SER A 214 0.22 7.81 7.87
C SER A 214 1.63 7.31 8.22
N GLY A 215 2.09 6.21 7.62
CA GLY A 215 3.45 5.71 7.81
C GLY A 215 4.51 6.64 7.26
N ALA A 216 4.33 7.15 6.03
CA ALA A 216 5.25 8.11 5.43
C ALA A 216 5.32 9.42 6.23
N ALA A 217 4.16 9.96 6.66
CA ALA A 217 4.12 11.15 7.49
C ALA A 217 4.81 10.94 8.83
N PHE A 218 4.54 9.82 9.50
CA PHE A 218 5.15 9.48 10.78
C PHE A 218 6.68 9.44 10.69
N LEU A 219 7.23 8.74 9.69
CA LEU A 219 8.68 8.63 9.47
C LEU A 219 9.30 9.99 9.11
N THR A 220 8.63 10.77 8.26
CA THR A 220 9.10 12.13 7.88
C THR A 220 9.18 13.05 9.09
N ILE A 221 8.16 13.06 9.96
CA ILE A 221 8.13 13.87 11.18
C ILE A 221 9.19 13.41 12.16
N ALA A 222 9.31 12.08 12.38
CA ALA A 222 10.27 11.52 13.30
C ALA A 222 11.71 11.85 12.90
N GLU A 223 12.08 11.67 11.63
CA GLU A 223 13.42 11.99 11.13
C GLU A 223 13.71 13.50 11.24
N ALA A 224 12.80 14.35 10.78
CA ALA A 224 12.99 15.81 10.77
C ALA A 224 13.22 16.39 12.19
N ASN A 225 12.68 15.74 13.21
CA ASN A 225 12.74 16.19 14.60
C ASN A 225 13.64 15.33 15.49
N GLY A 226 14.48 14.46 14.91
CA GLY A 226 15.42 13.62 15.65
C GLY A 226 14.75 12.71 16.67
N ARG A 227 13.49 12.30 16.43
CA ARG A 227 12.75 11.40 17.29
C ARG A 227 13.15 9.97 16.98
N LEU A 228 13.57 9.23 18.01
CA LEU A 228 13.72 7.79 17.90
C LEU A 228 12.37 7.18 17.58
N LEU A 229 12.35 6.25 16.61
CA LEU A 229 11.12 5.49 16.35
C LEU A 229 10.79 4.72 17.64
N PRO A 230 9.55 4.79 18.13
CA PRO A 230 9.17 4.00 19.28
C PRO A 230 9.40 2.53 18.97
N ALA A 231 9.92 1.79 19.93
CA ALA A 231 9.97 0.33 19.87
C ALA A 231 8.56 -0.20 19.52
N PRO A 232 8.46 -1.37 18.86
CA PRO A 232 7.16 -2.00 18.65
C PRO A 232 6.36 -1.96 19.94
N ALA A 233 5.10 -1.61 19.88
CA ALA A 233 4.22 -1.26 21.01
C ALA A 233 4.09 -2.32 22.14
N SER A 234 4.81 -3.43 22.07
CA SER A 234 4.96 -4.42 23.15
C SER A 234 5.54 -3.84 24.46
N GLU A 235 6.15 -2.66 24.43
CA GLU A 235 6.78 -2.01 25.60
C GLU A 235 5.99 -0.80 26.13
N LEU A 236 4.90 -0.40 25.51
CA LEU A 236 4.03 0.65 26.03
C LEU A 236 3.18 0.07 27.15
N GLY A 237 3.47 0.49 28.39
CA GLY A 237 2.85 -0.01 29.60
C GLY A 237 1.32 -0.06 29.56
N THR A 238 0.76 -0.92 30.42
CA THR A 238 -0.68 -1.09 30.64
C THR A 238 -1.27 0.16 31.30
N ALA A 239 -1.56 1.19 30.51
CA ALA A 239 -2.47 2.24 30.96
C ALA A 239 -3.90 1.71 30.81
N ASP A 240 -4.74 1.91 31.80
CA ASP A 240 -6.17 1.58 31.72
C ASP A 240 -6.75 2.20 30.46
N ALA A 241 -7.34 1.36 29.60
CA ALA A 241 -7.84 1.78 28.31
C ALA A 241 -9.10 2.63 28.49
N GLU A 242 -8.94 3.95 28.65
CA GLU A 242 -10.03 4.89 28.49
C GLU A 242 -10.66 4.70 27.10
N PRO A 243 -12.00 4.74 26.99
CA PRO A 243 -12.65 4.67 25.69
C PRO A 243 -12.04 5.71 24.73
N LEU A 244 -11.92 5.36 23.44
CA LEU A 244 -11.48 6.28 22.39
C LEU A 244 -12.55 7.36 22.18
N ALA A 245 -12.73 8.22 23.17
CA ALA A 245 -13.71 9.29 23.18
C ALA A 245 -13.11 10.56 22.57
N GLY A 246 -13.88 11.20 21.71
CA GLY A 246 -13.56 12.51 21.16
C GLY A 246 -12.89 12.46 19.79
N GLY A 247 -13.69 12.62 18.75
CA GLY A 247 -13.29 12.79 17.36
C GLY A 247 -14.48 13.30 16.56
N PRO A 248 -14.29 13.71 15.30
CA PRO A 248 -15.40 14.08 14.44
C PRO A 248 -16.32 12.89 14.20
N ASP A 249 -17.62 13.18 14.05
CA ASP A 249 -18.60 12.14 13.70
C ASP A 249 -18.42 11.70 12.24
N LEU A 250 -17.97 10.48 12.04
CA LEU A 250 -17.81 9.85 10.73
C LEU A 250 -18.97 8.91 10.36
N SER A 251 -20.04 8.85 11.15
CA SER A 251 -21.11 7.84 11.01
C SER A 251 -21.74 7.83 9.62
N ALA A 252 -22.08 9.00 9.08
CA ALA A 252 -22.73 9.12 7.77
C ALA A 252 -21.78 8.67 6.62
N GLU A 253 -20.53 9.11 6.63
CA GLU A 253 -19.54 8.75 5.61
C GLU A 253 -19.16 7.27 5.71
N PHE A 254 -19.04 6.72 6.93
CA PHE A 254 -18.82 5.31 7.18
C PHE A 254 -19.94 4.45 6.57
N GLN A 255 -21.20 4.77 6.89
CA GLN A 255 -22.34 4.03 6.35
C GLN A 255 -22.39 4.10 4.82
N LYS A 256 -22.20 5.29 4.25
CA LYS A 256 -22.20 5.50 2.80
C LYS A 256 -21.09 4.71 2.11
N TYR A 257 -19.86 4.75 2.67
CA TYR A 257 -18.72 4.03 2.10
C TYR A 257 -18.95 2.53 2.04
N PHE A 258 -19.35 1.92 3.16
CA PHE A 258 -19.56 0.48 3.22
C PHE A 258 -20.82 0.02 2.49
N ALA A 259 -21.90 0.81 2.48
CA ALA A 259 -23.06 0.50 1.64
C ALA A 259 -22.72 0.49 0.15
N THR A 260 -21.84 1.39 -0.31
CA THR A 260 -21.35 1.40 -1.70
C THR A 260 -20.58 0.12 -2.03
N ILE A 261 -19.72 -0.33 -1.13
CA ILE A 261 -18.97 -1.59 -1.29
C ILE A 261 -19.92 -2.80 -1.31
N ASP A 262 -20.89 -2.85 -0.39
CA ASP A 262 -21.84 -3.95 -0.31
C ASP A 262 -22.69 -4.04 -1.58
N ALA A 263 -23.13 -2.89 -2.13
CA ALA A 263 -23.84 -2.82 -3.40
C ALA A 263 -22.96 -3.27 -4.59
N LEU A 264 -21.67 -2.87 -4.60
CA LEU A 264 -20.69 -3.31 -5.62
C LEU A 264 -20.55 -4.83 -5.63
N VAL A 265 -20.31 -5.43 -4.46
CA VAL A 265 -20.10 -6.88 -4.33
C VAL A 265 -21.37 -7.65 -4.70
N ALA A 266 -22.55 -7.20 -4.24
CA ALA A 266 -23.83 -7.80 -4.58
C ALA A 266 -24.15 -7.71 -6.08
N GLY A 267 -23.94 -6.53 -6.67
CA GLY A 267 -24.14 -6.29 -8.10
C GLY A 267 -23.19 -7.09 -8.98
N ALA A 268 -21.93 -7.26 -8.56
CA ALA A 268 -20.97 -8.12 -9.26
C ALA A 268 -21.41 -9.58 -9.20
N LEU A 269 -21.78 -10.09 -8.03
CA LEU A 269 -22.25 -11.47 -7.88
C LEU A 269 -23.52 -11.75 -8.70
N GLY A 270 -24.45 -10.78 -8.79
CA GLY A 270 -25.67 -10.92 -9.61
C GLY A 270 -25.41 -11.03 -11.12
N ARG A 271 -24.19 -10.71 -11.60
CA ARG A 271 -23.77 -10.80 -13.00
C ARG A 271 -22.67 -11.84 -13.22
N ALA A 272 -22.45 -12.71 -12.25
CA ALA A 272 -21.33 -13.63 -12.29
C ALA A 272 -21.81 -15.09 -12.42
N ASP A 273 -21.02 -15.88 -13.12
CA ASP A 273 -21.21 -17.31 -13.26
C ASP A 273 -20.21 -18.05 -12.36
N LYS A 274 -20.68 -19.12 -11.67
CA LYS A 274 -19.82 -19.96 -10.88
C LYS A 274 -18.81 -20.66 -11.78
N VAL A 275 -17.56 -20.64 -11.38
CA VAL A 275 -16.46 -21.28 -12.12
C VAL A 275 -15.69 -22.23 -11.21
N GLU A 276 -15.16 -23.29 -11.81
CA GLU A 276 -14.21 -24.17 -11.12
C GLU A 276 -12.81 -23.58 -11.23
N VAL A 277 -12.07 -23.61 -10.13
CA VAL A 277 -10.68 -23.19 -10.05
C VAL A 277 -9.81 -24.31 -9.52
N THR A 278 -8.55 -24.30 -9.91
CA THR A 278 -7.56 -25.26 -9.42
C THR A 278 -7.22 -24.96 -7.96
N GLY A 279 -7.41 -25.96 -7.08
CA GLY A 279 -7.13 -25.83 -5.65
C GLY A 279 -8.25 -25.11 -4.87
N ARG A 280 -8.09 -25.11 -3.54
CA ARG A 280 -9.10 -24.60 -2.60
C ARG A 280 -8.67 -23.37 -1.81
N LYS A 281 -7.48 -22.82 -2.10
CA LYS A 281 -6.93 -21.69 -1.37
C LYS A 281 -6.81 -20.47 -2.27
N LEU A 282 -7.20 -19.32 -1.74
CA LEU A 282 -6.86 -18.01 -2.30
C LEU A 282 -5.47 -17.63 -1.79
N LEU A 283 -4.49 -17.62 -2.70
CA LEU A 283 -3.09 -17.40 -2.37
C LEU A 283 -2.66 -15.95 -2.59
N GLY A 284 -3.33 -15.25 -3.50
CA GLY A 284 -3.04 -13.85 -3.80
C GLY A 284 -4.16 -13.16 -4.57
N PHE A 285 -4.14 -11.85 -4.54
CA PHE A 285 -5.04 -10.95 -5.24
C PHE A 285 -4.45 -9.54 -5.23
N ASP A 286 -5.06 -8.62 -5.95
CA ASP A 286 -4.71 -7.20 -5.88
C ASP A 286 -5.19 -6.59 -4.55
N PRO A 287 -4.29 -6.31 -3.60
CA PRO A 287 -4.65 -5.85 -2.26
C PRO A 287 -5.16 -4.39 -2.24
N TYR A 288 -4.97 -3.64 -3.32
CA TYR A 288 -5.40 -2.24 -3.43
C TYR A 288 -6.85 -2.11 -3.85
N ASN A 289 -7.31 -3.04 -4.69
CA ASN A 289 -8.61 -2.93 -5.33
C ASN A 289 -9.61 -4.00 -4.87
N VAL A 290 -9.20 -4.96 -4.04
CA VAL A 290 -10.11 -5.91 -3.41
C VAL A 290 -11.10 -5.18 -2.50
N ARG A 291 -12.36 -5.64 -2.51
CA ARG A 291 -13.40 -5.11 -1.61
C ARG A 291 -14.18 -6.27 -0.99
N SER A 292 -14.47 -6.18 0.30
CA SER A 292 -15.17 -7.24 1.05
C SER A 292 -16.59 -6.86 1.43
N SER A 293 -17.50 -7.84 1.43
CA SER A 293 -18.84 -7.74 1.98
C SER A 293 -19.24 -9.10 2.58
N GLY A 294 -19.41 -9.14 3.90
CA GLY A 294 -19.56 -10.39 4.62
C GLY A 294 -18.34 -11.30 4.41
N ASN A 295 -18.56 -12.54 3.97
CA ASN A 295 -17.49 -13.47 3.62
C ASN A 295 -17.09 -13.46 2.13
N ARG A 296 -17.44 -12.42 1.39
CA ARG A 296 -17.21 -12.29 -0.05
C ARG A 296 -16.13 -11.26 -0.32
N LEU A 297 -15.27 -11.56 -1.31
CA LEU A 297 -14.27 -10.64 -1.82
C LEU A 297 -14.51 -10.38 -3.32
N TYR A 298 -14.63 -9.13 -3.71
CA TYR A 298 -14.64 -8.67 -5.10
C TYR A 298 -13.21 -8.36 -5.53
N HIS A 299 -12.77 -8.97 -6.62
CA HIS A 299 -11.44 -8.82 -7.22
C HIS A 299 -11.59 -8.26 -8.64
N PRO A 300 -11.22 -7.01 -8.92
CA PRO A 300 -11.38 -6.44 -10.25
C PRO A 300 -10.35 -6.89 -11.27
N ASN A 301 -9.18 -7.37 -10.86
CA ASN A 301 -8.02 -7.54 -11.74
C ASN A 301 -7.59 -8.99 -11.91
N PHE A 302 -7.39 -9.71 -10.82
CA PHE A 302 -6.95 -11.12 -10.83
C PHE A 302 -7.20 -11.79 -9.48
N ILE A 303 -7.16 -13.11 -9.50
CA ILE A 303 -7.01 -13.97 -8.32
C ILE A 303 -5.85 -14.93 -8.55
N MET A 304 -5.19 -15.36 -7.47
CA MET A 304 -4.22 -16.43 -7.49
C MET A 304 -4.72 -17.54 -6.59
N CYS A 305 -5.00 -18.70 -7.18
CA CYS A 305 -5.56 -19.86 -6.49
C CYS A 305 -4.64 -21.05 -6.66
N GLY A 306 -4.67 -21.99 -5.69
CA GLY A 306 -3.92 -23.23 -5.77
C GLY A 306 -3.81 -23.89 -4.40
N ASP A 307 -3.27 -25.12 -4.39
CA ASP A 307 -2.87 -25.81 -3.17
C ASP A 307 -1.34 -25.87 -3.05
N SER A 308 -0.65 -26.45 -4.05
CA SER A 308 0.81 -26.54 -4.13
C SER A 308 1.39 -25.70 -5.25
N GLU A 309 0.67 -25.52 -6.36
CA GLU A 309 1.10 -24.73 -7.51
C GLU A 309 0.10 -23.59 -7.75
N PRO A 310 0.50 -22.33 -7.46
CA PRO A 310 -0.40 -21.21 -7.65
C PRO A 310 -0.63 -20.91 -9.13
N GLN A 311 -1.90 -20.71 -9.50
CA GLN A 311 -2.31 -20.21 -10.81
C GLN A 311 -2.83 -18.78 -10.67
N VAL A 312 -2.31 -17.87 -11.47
CA VAL A 312 -2.85 -16.51 -11.63
C VAL A 312 -3.94 -16.54 -12.71
N ILE A 313 -5.14 -16.10 -12.35
CA ILE A 313 -6.29 -16.05 -13.25
C ILE A 313 -6.70 -14.58 -13.41
N MET A 314 -6.52 -14.04 -14.60
CA MET A 314 -6.85 -12.65 -14.91
C MET A 314 -8.35 -12.46 -15.12
N GLY A 315 -8.86 -11.32 -14.66
CA GLY A 315 -10.25 -10.93 -14.83
C GLY A 315 -10.90 -10.45 -13.53
N THR A 316 -12.22 -10.21 -13.60
CA THR A 316 -13.01 -9.78 -12.44
C THR A 316 -13.72 -10.98 -11.82
N PHE A 317 -13.56 -11.12 -10.50
CA PHE A 317 -14.10 -12.27 -9.75
C PHE A 317 -14.80 -11.82 -8.47
N VAL A 318 -15.72 -12.67 -7.99
CA VAL A 318 -16.18 -12.68 -6.60
C VAL A 318 -15.82 -14.04 -6.01
N THR A 319 -15.03 -14.04 -4.94
CA THR A 319 -14.76 -15.26 -4.16
C THR A 319 -15.61 -15.26 -2.90
N VAL A 320 -16.10 -16.44 -2.52
CA VAL A 320 -16.76 -16.68 -1.23
C VAL A 320 -15.78 -17.48 -0.39
N MET A 321 -15.45 -16.95 0.78
CA MET A 321 -14.45 -17.51 1.67
C MET A 321 -15.11 -18.28 2.81
N LYS A 322 -14.45 -19.32 3.29
CA LYS A 322 -14.86 -20.00 4.53
C LYS A 322 -14.34 -19.18 5.72
N GLU A 323 -15.26 -18.56 6.47
CA GLU A 323 -14.97 -17.89 7.76
C GLU A 323 -13.77 -16.94 7.76
N GLN A 324 -13.59 -16.15 6.71
CA GLN A 324 -12.45 -15.21 6.56
C GLN A 324 -11.07 -15.90 6.60
N THR A 325 -11.03 -17.16 6.21
CA THR A 325 -9.79 -17.92 6.00
C THR A 325 -9.28 -17.75 4.57
N ARG A 326 -8.18 -18.43 4.22
CA ARG A 326 -7.72 -18.54 2.83
C ARG A 326 -8.49 -19.60 2.02
N GLU A 327 -9.39 -20.37 2.65
CA GLU A 327 -10.14 -21.42 1.98
C GLU A 327 -11.33 -20.87 1.20
N LEU A 328 -11.41 -21.27 -0.07
CA LEU A 328 -12.49 -20.93 -0.99
C LEU A 328 -13.68 -21.86 -0.78
N GLU A 329 -14.87 -21.29 -0.60
CA GLU A 329 -16.14 -22.01 -0.72
C GLU A 329 -16.60 -22.05 -2.17
N SER A 330 -16.48 -20.93 -2.88
CA SER A 330 -16.81 -20.82 -4.30
C SER A 330 -16.16 -19.62 -4.95
N VAL A 331 -16.03 -19.69 -6.28
CA VAL A 331 -15.49 -18.62 -7.11
C VAL A 331 -16.49 -18.33 -8.23
N TYR A 332 -16.70 -17.05 -8.50
CA TYR A 332 -17.60 -16.55 -9.53
C TYR A 332 -16.84 -15.61 -10.44
N LYS A 333 -16.90 -15.84 -11.75
CA LYS A 333 -16.33 -14.92 -12.76
C LYS A 333 -17.40 -13.93 -13.18
N VAL A 334 -17.14 -12.66 -13.02
CA VAL A 334 -18.06 -11.58 -13.37
C VAL A 334 -18.07 -11.41 -14.90
N ARG A 335 -19.26 -11.37 -15.50
CA ARG A 335 -19.41 -11.08 -16.93
C ARG A 335 -19.07 -9.62 -17.21
N PRO A 336 -18.45 -9.32 -18.36
CA PRO A 336 -18.10 -7.96 -18.78
C PRO A 336 -19.28 -6.99 -18.78
#